data_f771a6f957c6bd53a1f06310deab45c6
#
_entry.id   f771a6f957c6bd53a1f06310deab45c6
#
_cell.length_a   1.000
_cell.length_b   1.000
_cell.length_c   1.000
_cell.angle_alpha   90.00
_cell.angle_beta   90.00
_cell.angle_gamma   90.00
#
_symmetry.space_group_name_H-M   'P 1'
#
loop_
_entity.id
_entity.type
_entity.pdbx_description
1 polymer ?
#
loop_
_entity_poly.entity_id
_entity_poly.type
_entity_poly.pdbx_seq_one_letter_code
_entity_poly.pdbx_strand_id
1 'polypeptide(L)'
;NLRAKVEEPGVFTVPARTLNDFVNLLSDEKVELSLKDNELEVVSGKSSTKIKGTPADEFPVVPVVGEGKGYLIDAEALKRGLGQVSQAAAKNEIRPELAGVLFCFNDEPNTLTMAATDSYRLAEKKIKLIQGEEKARIIIPGRTAQEVSHILSLSKESAEKNVRLLVTENQ
;
A
#
# COMPACT_ATOMS: atom_id res chain seq x y z
N ASN A 1 3.96 -4.11 10.96
CA ASN A 1 4.21 -4.59 12.33
C ASN A 1 4.94 -5.92 12.26
N LEU A 2 6.03 -6.07 13.03
CA LEU A 2 6.80 -7.31 13.16
C LEU A 2 6.64 -7.83 14.58
N ARG A 3 6.69 -9.15 14.75
CA ARG A 3 6.80 -9.76 16.08
C ARG A 3 8.27 -9.68 16.51
N ALA A 4 8.57 -8.91 17.54
CA ALA A 4 9.90 -8.74 18.05
C ALA A 4 9.90 -8.64 19.58
N LYS A 5 10.99 -9.06 20.21
CA LYS A 5 11.30 -8.72 21.60
C LYS A 5 12.06 -7.41 21.59
N VAL A 6 11.46 -6.36 22.12
CA VAL A 6 12.09 -5.04 22.25
C VAL A 6 12.73 -4.96 23.62
N GLU A 7 14.05 -4.80 23.67
CA GLU A 7 14.81 -4.62 24.92
C GLU A 7 14.93 -3.14 25.26
N GLU A 8 15.25 -2.32 24.26
CA GLU A 8 15.30 -0.86 24.37
C GLU A 8 14.44 -0.25 23.26
N PRO A 9 13.47 0.63 23.59
CA PRO A 9 12.67 1.30 22.57
C PRO A 9 13.51 2.34 21.82
N GLY A 10 13.31 2.46 20.51
CA GLY A 10 14.01 3.44 19.69
C GLY A 10 13.33 3.62 18.33
N VAL A 11 13.67 4.73 17.67
CA VAL A 11 13.22 5.05 16.33
C VAL A 11 14.40 5.52 15.49
N PHE A 12 14.50 5.01 14.26
CA PHE A 12 15.60 5.32 13.37
C PHE A 12 15.19 5.10 11.91
N THR A 13 15.70 5.90 10.99
CA THR A 13 15.40 5.81 9.56
C THR A 13 16.57 5.19 8.81
N VAL A 14 16.30 4.15 8.03
CA VAL A 14 17.31 3.48 7.18
C VAL A 14 16.80 3.32 5.74
N PRO A 15 17.69 3.23 4.74
CA PRO A 15 17.31 2.89 3.38
C PRO A 15 16.63 1.52 3.33
N ALA A 16 15.31 1.51 3.05
CA ALA A 16 14.48 0.30 3.10
C ALA A 16 15.01 -0.80 2.17
N ARG A 17 15.48 -0.43 0.97
CA ARG A 17 16.01 -1.40 0.00
C ARG A 17 17.25 -2.12 0.54
N THR A 18 18.20 -1.38 1.11
CA THR A 18 19.45 -1.96 1.64
C THR A 18 19.16 -2.95 2.77
N LEU A 19 18.25 -2.58 3.70
CA LEU A 19 17.84 -3.47 4.77
C LEU A 19 17.14 -4.71 4.23
N ASN A 20 16.19 -4.53 3.30
CA ASN A 20 15.44 -5.63 2.70
C ASN A 20 16.35 -6.59 1.92
N ASP A 21 17.26 -6.07 1.10
CA ASP A 21 18.18 -6.89 0.31
C ASP A 21 19.09 -7.72 1.24
N PHE A 22 19.59 -7.14 2.34
CA PHE A 22 20.39 -7.88 3.31
C PHE A 22 19.57 -8.96 4.03
N VAL A 23 18.38 -8.64 4.51
CA VAL A 23 17.52 -9.60 5.23
C VAL A 23 17.13 -10.77 4.34
N ASN A 24 16.89 -10.54 3.05
CA ASN A 24 16.57 -11.60 2.09
C ASN A 24 17.74 -12.57 1.81
N LEU A 25 18.98 -12.20 2.14
CA LEU A 25 20.16 -13.05 2.01
C LEU A 25 20.43 -13.90 3.27
N LEU A 26 19.73 -13.63 4.37
CA LEU A 26 19.93 -14.35 5.61
C LEU A 26 19.27 -15.74 5.55
N SER A 27 19.97 -16.72 6.07
CA SER A 27 19.49 -18.10 6.21
C SER A 27 18.87 -18.40 7.57
N ASP A 28 19.17 -17.55 8.56
CA ASP A 28 18.69 -17.73 9.94
C ASP A 28 17.36 -17.00 10.15
N GLU A 29 16.46 -17.59 10.93
CA GLU A 29 15.14 -17.00 11.23
C GLU A 29 15.19 -15.85 12.26
N LYS A 30 16.30 -15.71 12.99
CA LYS A 30 16.44 -14.70 14.04
C LYS A 30 17.37 -13.59 13.60
N VAL A 31 16.86 -12.35 13.69
CA VAL A 31 17.62 -11.13 13.39
C VAL A 31 17.64 -10.25 14.63
N GLU A 32 18.83 -9.75 14.99
CA GLU A 32 19.04 -8.78 16.06
C GLU A 32 19.35 -7.42 15.43
N LEU A 33 18.69 -6.38 15.92
CA LEU A 33 18.88 -5.01 15.49
C LEU A 33 19.37 -4.18 16.66
N SER A 34 20.44 -3.44 16.48
CA SER A 34 20.94 -2.47 17.45
C SER A 34 21.37 -1.18 16.80
N LEU A 35 21.15 -0.06 17.47
CA LEU A 35 21.53 1.27 16.99
C LEU A 35 22.81 1.69 17.71
N LYS A 36 23.87 2.02 16.95
CA LYS A 36 25.12 2.58 17.43
C LYS A 36 25.62 3.65 16.48
N ASP A 37 26.01 4.80 17.00
CA ASP A 37 26.68 5.88 16.24
C ASP A 37 26.00 6.24 14.89
N ASN A 38 24.68 6.38 14.87
CA ASN A 38 23.87 6.62 13.66
C ASN A 38 23.97 5.50 12.61
N GLU A 39 24.30 4.29 13.01
CA GLU A 39 24.27 3.09 12.16
C GLU A 39 23.37 2.03 12.79
N LEU A 40 22.50 1.45 11.96
CA LEU A 40 21.75 0.26 12.34
C LEU A 40 22.64 -0.97 12.12
N GLU A 41 23.04 -1.62 13.19
CA GLU A 41 23.70 -2.91 13.14
C GLU A 41 22.65 -4.01 13.06
N VAL A 42 22.78 -4.86 12.05
CA VAL A 42 21.91 -6.01 11.79
C VAL A 42 22.73 -7.27 11.90
N VAL A 43 22.39 -8.15 12.83
CA VAL A 43 23.12 -9.39 13.10
C VAL A 43 22.18 -10.58 12.98
N SER A 44 22.65 -11.63 12.31
CA SER A 44 21.94 -12.91 12.20
C SER A 44 22.94 -14.05 12.09
N GLY A 45 23.06 -14.87 13.11
CA GLY A 45 24.06 -15.95 13.18
C GLY A 45 25.49 -15.43 13.03
N LYS A 46 26.14 -15.81 11.92
CA LYS A 46 27.50 -15.37 11.57
C LYS A 46 27.53 -14.14 10.63
N SER A 47 26.36 -13.71 10.17
CA SER A 47 26.24 -12.60 9.24
C SER A 47 25.94 -11.30 9.99
N SER A 48 26.66 -10.24 9.66
CA SER A 48 26.39 -8.92 10.22
C SER A 48 26.64 -7.82 9.21
N THR A 49 25.89 -6.74 9.33
CA THR A 49 26.09 -5.52 8.52
C THR A 49 25.77 -4.28 9.33
N LYS A 50 26.29 -3.14 8.90
CA LYS A 50 25.97 -1.83 9.43
C LYS A 50 25.38 -0.98 8.34
N ILE A 51 24.21 -0.45 8.58
CA ILE A 51 23.48 0.38 7.62
C ILE A 51 23.42 1.80 8.18
N LYS A 52 24.01 2.73 7.44
CA LYS A 52 23.91 4.16 7.76
C LYS A 52 22.47 4.63 7.52
N GLY A 53 21.99 5.42 8.47
CA GLY A 53 20.67 6.00 8.41
C GLY A 53 20.67 7.44 8.89
N THR A 54 19.48 7.96 9.14
CA THR A 54 19.25 9.30 9.66
C THR A 54 18.34 9.25 10.89
N PRO A 55 18.40 10.25 11.78
CA PRO A 55 17.44 10.38 12.87
C PRO A 55 16.01 10.36 12.38
N ALA A 56 15.10 9.86 13.19
CA ALA A 56 13.70 9.69 12.80
C ALA A 56 12.94 11.01 12.61
N ASP A 57 13.39 12.08 13.23
CA ASP A 57 12.85 13.45 13.11
C ASP A 57 13.09 14.07 11.72
N GLU A 58 14.08 13.56 10.98
CA GLU A 58 14.31 13.93 9.57
C GLU A 58 13.35 13.19 8.60
N PHE A 59 12.63 12.19 9.08
CA PHE A 59 11.69 11.46 8.23
C PHE A 59 10.44 12.32 7.97
N PRO A 60 9.99 12.45 6.69
CA PRO A 60 8.80 13.23 6.38
C PRO A 60 7.59 12.76 7.20
N VAL A 61 6.84 13.72 7.74
CA VAL A 61 5.62 13.41 8.48
C VAL A 61 4.64 12.71 7.54
N VAL A 62 4.30 11.46 7.88
CA VAL A 62 3.24 10.74 7.17
C VAL A 62 1.91 11.38 7.56
N PRO A 63 1.19 12.03 6.63
CA PRO A 63 -0.07 12.67 6.97
C PRO A 63 -1.07 11.62 7.47
N VAL A 64 -1.67 11.90 8.61
CA VAL A 64 -2.79 11.11 9.11
C VAL A 64 -4.01 11.49 8.27
N VAL A 65 -4.63 10.51 7.64
CA VAL A 65 -5.88 10.73 6.91
C VAL A 65 -6.94 11.19 7.91
N GLY A 66 -7.37 12.43 7.77
CA GLY A 66 -8.38 13.05 8.61
C GLY A 66 -9.79 12.50 8.35
N GLU A 67 -10.80 13.26 8.73
CA GLU A 67 -12.20 12.95 8.41
C GLU A 67 -12.39 12.99 6.90
N GLY A 68 -12.90 11.90 6.34
CA GLY A 68 -13.15 11.73 4.91
C GLY A 68 -14.32 10.79 4.66
N LYS A 69 -14.75 10.71 3.39
CA LYS A 69 -15.80 9.77 2.99
C LYS A 69 -15.30 8.35 3.15
N GLY A 70 -15.96 7.59 4.04
CA GLY A 70 -15.57 6.23 4.38
C GLY A 70 -16.40 5.19 3.63
N TYR A 71 -15.73 4.21 3.01
CA TYR A 71 -16.36 3.10 2.30
C TYR A 71 -15.79 1.78 2.81
N LEU A 72 -16.66 0.82 3.09
CA LEU A 72 -16.26 -0.53 3.48
C LEU A 72 -16.52 -1.49 2.32
N ILE A 73 -15.52 -2.28 1.98
CA ILE A 73 -15.50 -3.12 0.77
C ILE A 73 -14.92 -4.49 1.13
N ASP A 74 -15.44 -5.55 0.52
CA ASP A 74 -14.83 -6.87 0.61
C ASP A 74 -13.43 -6.88 -0.03
N ALA A 75 -12.42 -7.33 0.72
CA ALA A 75 -11.01 -7.27 0.31
C ALA A 75 -10.73 -8.11 -0.95
N GLU A 76 -11.34 -9.28 -1.07
CA GLU A 76 -11.17 -10.16 -2.23
C GLU A 76 -11.85 -9.60 -3.48
N ALA A 77 -13.03 -8.96 -3.32
CA ALA A 77 -13.72 -8.30 -4.42
C ALA A 77 -12.90 -7.11 -4.93
N LEU A 78 -12.33 -6.30 -4.03
CA LEU A 78 -11.47 -5.17 -4.38
C LEU A 78 -10.20 -5.65 -5.08
N LYS A 79 -9.50 -6.62 -4.53
CA LYS A 79 -8.29 -7.22 -5.12
C LYS A 79 -8.52 -7.72 -6.54
N ARG A 80 -9.58 -8.53 -6.73
CA ARG A 80 -9.93 -9.05 -8.06
C ARG A 80 -10.30 -7.93 -9.03
N GLY A 81 -11.06 -6.95 -8.56
CA GLY A 81 -11.44 -5.82 -9.37
C GLY A 81 -10.24 -5.00 -9.84
N LEU A 82 -9.33 -4.66 -8.94
CA LEU A 82 -8.09 -3.97 -9.27
C LEU A 82 -7.24 -4.77 -10.27
N GLY A 83 -7.04 -6.06 -10.03
CA GLY A 83 -6.26 -6.92 -10.93
C GLY A 83 -6.85 -7.03 -12.35
N GLN A 84 -8.19 -6.96 -12.47
CA GLN A 84 -8.87 -7.01 -13.77
C GLN A 84 -8.81 -5.68 -14.53
N VAL A 85 -8.93 -4.55 -13.80
CA VAL A 85 -9.08 -3.22 -14.42
C VAL A 85 -7.74 -2.55 -14.67
N SER A 86 -6.78 -2.64 -13.73
CA SER A 86 -5.50 -1.91 -13.82
C SER A 86 -4.67 -2.25 -15.06
N GLN A 87 -4.90 -3.40 -15.66
CA GLN A 87 -4.21 -3.82 -16.89
C GLN A 87 -4.58 -2.99 -18.12
N ALA A 88 -5.73 -2.31 -18.08
CA ALA A 88 -6.18 -1.44 -19.17
C ALA A 88 -5.72 0.01 -19.00
N ALA A 89 -5.10 0.38 -17.89
CA ALA A 89 -4.53 1.72 -17.70
C ALA A 89 -3.34 1.95 -18.65
N ALA A 90 -3.19 3.18 -19.12
CA ALA A 90 -2.05 3.55 -19.95
C ALA A 90 -0.73 3.42 -19.17
N LYS A 91 0.31 2.90 -19.83
CA LYS A 91 1.63 2.71 -19.24
C LYS A 91 2.51 3.95 -19.32
N ASN A 92 2.14 4.91 -20.13
CA ASN A 92 2.87 6.17 -20.29
C ASN A 92 2.13 7.29 -19.54
N GLU A 93 2.88 8.27 -19.08
CA GLU A 93 2.39 9.41 -18.32
C GLU A 93 2.05 10.63 -19.19
N ILE A 94 2.02 10.47 -20.53
CA ILE A 94 1.70 11.57 -21.48
C ILE A 94 0.29 12.07 -21.21
N ARG A 95 -0.61 11.17 -20.79
CA ARG A 95 -1.97 11.47 -20.37
C ARG A 95 -2.19 10.93 -18.96
N PRO A 96 -1.90 11.72 -17.93
CA PRO A 96 -1.98 11.26 -16.53
C PRO A 96 -3.36 10.72 -16.16
N GLU A 97 -4.43 11.28 -16.75
CA GLU A 97 -5.81 10.84 -16.52
C GLU A 97 -6.08 9.40 -17.02
N LEU A 98 -5.30 8.90 -17.97
CA LEU A 98 -5.40 7.53 -18.49
C LEU A 98 -4.42 6.57 -17.80
N ALA A 99 -3.40 7.11 -17.12
CA ALA A 99 -2.40 6.30 -16.40
C ALA A 99 -2.89 5.80 -15.03
N GLY A 100 -4.19 5.91 -14.77
CA GLY A 100 -4.81 5.53 -13.51
C GLY A 100 -6.07 4.68 -13.67
N VAL A 101 -6.62 4.30 -12.52
CA VAL A 101 -7.91 3.64 -12.40
C VAL A 101 -8.90 4.63 -11.81
N LEU A 102 -9.98 4.90 -12.52
CA LEU A 102 -11.10 5.70 -12.04
C LEU A 102 -11.94 4.87 -11.07
N PHE A 103 -12.21 5.44 -9.91
CA PHE A 103 -13.14 4.93 -8.92
C PHE A 103 -14.36 5.84 -8.86
N CYS A 104 -15.55 5.29 -9.08
CA CYS A 104 -16.82 5.98 -8.92
C CYS A 104 -17.60 5.29 -7.81
N PHE A 105 -17.74 5.99 -6.68
CA PHE A 105 -18.51 5.52 -5.54
C PHE A 105 -19.95 6.01 -5.63
N ASN A 106 -20.90 5.08 -5.52
CA ASN A 106 -22.35 5.35 -5.48
C ASN A 106 -22.92 6.12 -6.67
N ASP A 107 -22.32 6.05 -7.86
CA ASP A 107 -23.01 6.43 -9.09
C ASP A 107 -24.25 5.54 -9.32
N GLU A 108 -24.10 4.23 -9.07
CA GLU A 108 -25.16 3.29 -8.80
C GLU A 108 -25.21 3.00 -7.29
N PRO A 109 -26.39 2.94 -6.64
CA PRO A 109 -26.47 2.75 -5.19
C PRO A 109 -25.68 1.54 -4.69
N ASN A 110 -24.94 1.72 -3.60
CA ASN A 110 -24.11 0.70 -2.95
C ASN A 110 -23.09 0.03 -3.89
N THR A 111 -22.56 0.78 -4.86
CA THR A 111 -21.66 0.23 -5.87
C THR A 111 -20.39 1.08 -5.99
N LEU A 112 -19.25 0.42 -6.03
CA LEU A 112 -18.01 0.97 -6.53
C LEU A 112 -17.81 0.49 -7.97
N THR A 113 -17.81 1.43 -8.92
CA THR A 113 -17.40 1.18 -10.30
C THR A 113 -15.94 1.58 -10.46
N MET A 114 -15.12 0.65 -10.90
CA MET A 114 -13.72 0.87 -11.25
C MET A 114 -13.58 0.79 -12.76
N ALA A 115 -12.88 1.75 -13.38
CA ALA A 115 -12.64 1.75 -14.83
C ALA A 115 -11.23 2.22 -15.16
N ALA A 116 -10.65 1.66 -16.22
CA ALA A 116 -9.37 2.11 -16.78
C ALA A 116 -9.36 1.94 -18.30
N THR A 117 -8.62 2.82 -18.98
CA THR A 117 -8.48 2.79 -20.44
C THR A 117 -7.12 3.33 -20.86
N ASP A 118 -6.61 2.84 -21.99
CA ASP A 118 -5.43 3.37 -22.68
C ASP A 118 -5.78 3.97 -24.06
N SER A 119 -7.06 4.30 -24.29
CA SER A 119 -7.67 4.76 -25.54
C SER A 119 -7.90 3.67 -26.59
N TYR A 120 -7.31 2.48 -26.46
CA TYR A 120 -7.51 1.35 -27.39
C TYR A 120 -8.40 0.27 -26.79
N ARG A 121 -8.44 0.19 -25.47
CA ARG A 121 -9.25 -0.76 -24.71
C ARG A 121 -9.78 -0.10 -23.45
N LEU A 122 -10.91 -0.59 -22.97
CA LEU A 122 -11.55 -0.18 -21.74
C LEU A 122 -11.84 -1.43 -20.90
N ALA A 123 -11.50 -1.36 -19.61
CA ALA A 123 -11.94 -2.34 -18.64
C ALA A 123 -12.80 -1.65 -17.57
N GLU A 124 -13.93 -2.25 -17.24
CA GLU A 124 -14.81 -1.81 -16.18
C GLU A 124 -15.16 -2.96 -15.27
N LYS A 125 -15.20 -2.69 -13.96
CA LYS A 125 -15.63 -3.64 -12.94
C LYS A 125 -16.47 -2.95 -11.90
N LYS A 126 -17.64 -3.54 -11.60
CA LYS A 126 -18.51 -3.11 -10.51
C LYS A 126 -18.42 -4.09 -9.37
N ILE A 127 -18.29 -3.58 -8.15
CA ILE A 127 -18.32 -4.34 -6.90
C ILE A 127 -19.27 -3.67 -5.91
N LYS A 128 -19.85 -4.45 -5.00
CA LYS A 128 -20.75 -3.93 -3.98
C LYS A 128 -19.99 -3.28 -2.84
N LEU A 129 -20.45 -2.13 -2.38
CA LEU A 129 -20.07 -1.52 -1.12
C LEU A 129 -20.84 -2.17 0.02
N ILE A 130 -20.14 -2.44 1.12
CA ILE A 130 -20.77 -2.91 2.37
C ILE A 130 -21.30 -1.74 3.16
N GLN A 131 -20.55 -0.60 3.16
CA GLN A 131 -20.93 0.65 3.80
C GLN A 131 -20.39 1.83 3.00
N GLY A 132 -20.98 3.00 3.19
CA GLY A 132 -20.62 4.26 2.57
C GLY A 132 -21.64 4.67 1.51
N GLU A 133 -22.35 5.78 1.75
CA GLU A 133 -23.47 6.22 0.91
C GLU A 133 -23.13 7.45 0.06
N GLU A 134 -22.05 8.14 0.40
CA GLU A 134 -21.67 9.35 -0.30
C GLU A 134 -21.15 9.08 -1.73
N LYS A 135 -21.40 10.03 -2.62
CA LYS A 135 -20.81 9.98 -3.97
C LYS A 135 -19.40 10.56 -3.94
N ALA A 136 -18.48 9.86 -4.58
CA ALA A 136 -17.13 10.35 -4.85
C ALA A 136 -16.61 9.80 -6.17
N ARG A 137 -15.74 10.57 -6.82
CA ARG A 137 -14.99 10.13 -8.00
C ARG A 137 -13.54 10.52 -7.83
N ILE A 138 -12.64 9.56 -7.94
CA ILE A 138 -11.19 9.75 -7.83
C ILE A 138 -10.48 8.92 -8.88
N ILE A 139 -9.31 9.36 -9.28
CA ILE A 139 -8.40 8.57 -10.12
C ILE A 139 -7.21 8.16 -9.26
N ILE A 140 -6.99 6.87 -9.12
CA ILE A 140 -5.84 6.31 -8.42
C ILE A 140 -4.78 5.95 -9.45
N PRO A 141 -3.52 6.41 -9.31
CA PRO A 141 -2.46 6.04 -10.22
C PRO A 141 -2.37 4.52 -10.40
N GLY A 142 -2.16 4.06 -11.64
CA GLY A 142 -2.16 2.63 -11.97
C GLY A 142 -1.14 1.83 -11.14
N ARG A 143 0.02 2.42 -10.86
CA ARG A 143 1.02 1.83 -9.96
C ARG A 143 0.48 1.64 -8.54
N THR A 144 -0.17 2.66 -7.98
CA THR A 144 -0.79 2.57 -6.65
C THR A 144 -1.88 1.49 -6.61
N ALA A 145 -2.71 1.40 -7.66
CA ALA A 145 -3.74 0.36 -7.78
C ALA A 145 -3.14 -1.06 -7.78
N GLN A 146 -2.01 -1.25 -8.45
CA GLN A 146 -1.28 -2.52 -8.47
C GLN A 146 -0.67 -2.85 -7.10
N GLU A 147 -0.05 -1.87 -6.43
CA GLU A 147 0.52 -2.05 -5.08
C GLU A 147 -0.57 -2.40 -4.05
N VAL A 148 -1.72 -1.74 -4.10
CA VAL A 148 -2.87 -2.09 -3.23
C VAL A 148 -3.32 -3.53 -3.49
N SER A 149 -3.44 -3.93 -4.76
CA SER A 149 -3.79 -5.32 -5.12
C SER A 149 -2.75 -6.32 -4.59
N HIS A 150 -1.45 -5.97 -4.64
CA HIS A 150 -0.37 -6.79 -4.12
C HIS A 150 -0.45 -6.92 -2.58
N ILE A 151 -0.61 -5.81 -1.87
CA ILE A 151 -0.76 -5.79 -0.40
C ILE A 151 -1.95 -6.67 0.03
N LEU A 152 -3.08 -6.54 -0.66
CA LEU A 152 -4.25 -7.38 -0.39
C LEU A 152 -3.99 -8.87 -0.65
N SER A 153 -3.03 -9.21 -1.52
CA SER A 153 -2.63 -10.60 -1.77
C SER A 153 -1.77 -11.19 -0.66
N LEU A 154 -1.01 -10.36 0.05
CA LEU A 154 -0.15 -10.78 1.17
C LEU A 154 -0.95 -11.00 2.46
N SER A 155 -2.12 -10.41 2.58
CA SER A 155 -2.96 -10.44 3.78
C SER A 155 -3.71 -11.77 4.00
N LYS A 156 -3.20 -12.91 3.50
CA LYS A 156 -3.87 -14.23 3.58
C LYS A 156 -4.19 -14.71 5.00
N GLU A 157 -3.59 -14.13 6.03
CA GLU A 157 -3.76 -14.53 7.44
C GLU A 157 -4.50 -13.51 8.31
N SER A 158 -4.79 -12.32 7.82
CA SER A 158 -5.57 -11.36 8.61
C SER A 158 -7.06 -11.72 8.53
N ALA A 159 -7.68 -11.89 9.68
CA ALA A 159 -9.11 -12.21 9.86
C ALA A 159 -10.06 -11.13 9.32
N GLU A 160 -9.54 -10.02 8.81
CA GLU A 160 -10.31 -8.93 8.27
C GLU A 160 -10.62 -9.17 6.79
N LYS A 161 -11.86 -9.62 6.55
CA LYS A 161 -12.40 -9.80 5.20
C LYS A 161 -12.67 -8.49 4.47
N ASN A 162 -12.67 -7.37 5.18
CA ASN A 162 -13.10 -6.08 4.67
C ASN A 162 -11.99 -5.04 4.75
N VAL A 163 -11.96 -4.15 3.76
CA VAL A 163 -11.06 -3.00 3.68
C VAL A 163 -11.88 -1.72 3.80
N ARG A 164 -11.40 -0.78 4.60
CA ARG A 164 -11.96 0.56 4.69
C ARG A 164 -11.14 1.51 3.83
N LEU A 165 -11.79 2.12 2.85
CA LEU A 165 -11.24 3.20 2.05
C LEU A 165 -11.74 4.54 2.61
N LEU A 166 -10.82 5.49 2.79
CA LEU A 166 -11.15 6.86 3.15
C LEU A 166 -10.77 7.75 1.97
N VAL A 167 -11.71 8.56 1.52
CA VAL A 167 -11.51 9.50 0.43
C VAL A 167 -11.64 10.91 0.98
N THR A 168 -10.57 11.69 0.85
CA THR A 168 -10.51 13.10 1.21
C THR A 168 -10.31 13.94 -0.05
N GLU A 169 -10.28 15.28 0.07
CA GLU A 169 -10.06 16.17 -1.08
C GLU A 169 -8.68 15.97 -1.74
N ASN A 170 -7.68 15.53 -0.98
CA ASN A 170 -6.30 15.42 -1.45
C ASN A 170 -5.68 14.02 -1.26
N GLN A 171 -6.41 13.06 -0.69
CA GLN A 171 -5.93 11.71 -0.39
C GLN A 171 -7.05 10.68 -0.54
#